data_ca88d6ea1c7b9b1e5c53be171075a7ee
#
_entry.id   ca88d6ea1c7b9b1e5c53be171075a7ee
#
_cell.length_a   1.000
_cell.length_b   1.000
_cell.length_c   1.000
_cell.angle_alpha   90.00
_cell.angle_beta   90.00
_cell.angle_gamma   90.00
#
_symmetry.space_group_name_H-M   'P 1'
#
loop_
_entity.id
_entity.type
_entity.pdbx_description
1 polymer ?
#
loop_
_entity_poly.entity_id
_entity_poly.type
_entity_poly.pdbx_seq_one_letter_code
_entity_poly.pdbx_strand_id
1 'polypeptide(L)'
;VCFMQNNFMGMDGFVWFTGVVEDRNDPSKLGRVRVRCVGYHTDDKVNIPTADLPWAHVMHPVTDPSMNGMGNTPSFMVEGTWVVGFFMDAEDKQQPVIIGTLPGVPDEKPNTSKGFNDPTGTYPKSDFLEESDVNRLARGVSEDTIVDTKNATLMENMPIADGSEWNEPETTYGAEYPKNHVFESESGHIVEYDDTSGASRVHHYHKAGTFHEIDSVGNKVDKVEGINYEIKKANSWELLECYTVISSYDFSGNICWKCIHLFKKTYISPF
;
A
#
# COMPACT_ATOMS: atom_id res chain seq x y z
N VAL A 1 45.23 24.40 -18.20
CA VAL A 1 45.14 23.01 -17.81
C VAL A 1 43.74 22.82 -17.25
N CYS A 2 42.84 22.25 -18.02
CA CYS A 2 41.51 21.91 -17.56
C CYS A 2 41.67 20.66 -16.70
N PHE A 3 41.58 20.81 -15.39
CA PHE A 3 41.41 19.66 -14.53
C PHE A 3 40.04 19.06 -14.82
N MET A 4 40.00 17.96 -15.56
CA MET A 4 38.83 17.09 -15.51
C MET A 4 38.71 16.64 -14.06
N GLN A 5 37.79 17.22 -13.32
CA GLN A 5 37.34 16.64 -12.07
C GLN A 5 36.73 15.27 -12.42
N ASN A 6 37.43 14.22 -12.04
CA ASN A 6 36.91 12.87 -12.17
C ASN A 6 35.93 12.63 -10.99
N ASN A 7 34.78 13.28 -11.06
CA ASN A 7 33.67 13.04 -10.12
C ASN A 7 33.07 11.66 -10.37
N PHE A 8 33.88 10.63 -10.14
CA PHE A 8 33.44 9.27 -10.30
C PHE A 8 33.30 8.62 -8.92
N MET A 9 32.12 8.05 -8.66
CA MET A 9 31.83 7.33 -7.44
C MET A 9 32.93 6.31 -7.15
N GLY A 10 33.60 6.45 -5.98
CA GLY A 10 34.67 5.58 -5.52
C GLY A 10 36.10 6.04 -5.82
N MET A 11 36.33 7.11 -6.65
CA MET A 11 37.68 7.65 -6.86
C MET A 11 38.10 8.66 -5.77
N ASP A 12 37.15 9.51 -5.31
CA ASP A 12 37.39 10.53 -4.28
C ASP A 12 36.68 10.22 -2.94
N GLY A 13 36.27 8.98 -2.77
CA GLY A 13 35.52 8.52 -1.61
C GLY A 13 34.01 8.47 -1.86
N PHE A 14 33.32 7.77 -0.98
CA PHE A 14 31.89 7.55 -1.04
C PHE A 14 31.20 8.42 0.01
N VAL A 15 30.50 9.44 -0.41
CA VAL A 15 29.85 10.40 0.50
C VAL A 15 28.41 10.01 0.73
N TRP A 16 28.14 9.50 1.92
CA TRP A 16 26.80 9.10 2.36
C TRP A 16 26.04 10.25 2.98
N PHE A 17 24.73 10.16 2.96
CA PHE A 17 23.84 11.03 3.73
C PHE A 17 22.64 10.25 4.28
N THR A 18 22.05 10.81 5.34
CA THR A 18 20.66 10.59 5.70
C THR A 18 19.93 11.91 5.46
N GLY A 19 18.62 11.86 5.24
CA GLY A 19 17.87 13.07 4.98
C GLY A 19 16.38 12.85 5.03
N VAL A 20 15.62 13.92 4.79
CA VAL A 20 14.17 13.89 4.76
C VAL A 20 13.67 14.37 3.40
N VAL A 21 12.70 13.65 2.86
CA VAL A 21 12.01 14.04 1.63
C VAL A 21 11.12 15.24 1.90
N GLU A 22 11.25 16.30 1.12
CA GLU A 22 10.44 17.51 1.24
C GLU A 22 9.57 17.81 0.02
N ASP A 23 9.82 17.18 -1.14
CA ASP A 23 9.01 17.36 -2.34
C ASP A 23 9.18 16.14 -3.27
N ARG A 24 8.06 15.57 -3.68
CA ARG A 24 7.99 14.43 -4.64
C ARG A 24 7.41 14.82 -6.00
N ASN A 25 7.07 16.09 -6.19
CA ASN A 25 6.42 16.59 -7.41
C ASN A 25 7.45 16.91 -8.50
N ASP A 26 8.20 15.91 -8.95
CA ASP A 26 9.21 16.05 -9.99
C ASP A 26 8.58 16.56 -11.31
N PRO A 27 8.94 17.78 -11.78
CA PRO A 27 8.38 18.35 -13.00
C PRO A 27 8.74 17.55 -14.25
N SER A 28 9.84 16.81 -14.21
CA SER A 28 10.28 15.93 -15.31
C SER A 28 9.65 14.56 -15.28
N LYS A 29 8.88 14.24 -14.22
CA LYS A 29 8.21 12.94 -14.02
C LYS A 29 9.17 11.74 -14.11
N LEU A 30 10.37 11.88 -13.56
CA LEU A 30 11.39 10.84 -13.50
C LEU A 30 11.35 10.04 -12.18
N GLY A 31 10.37 10.31 -11.31
CA GLY A 31 10.27 9.66 -9.99
C GLY A 31 11.29 10.15 -8.97
N ARG A 32 11.91 11.33 -9.21
CA ARG A 32 12.86 11.95 -8.29
C ARG A 32 12.12 12.66 -7.16
N VAL A 33 12.83 12.86 -6.06
CA VAL A 33 12.34 13.63 -4.90
C VAL A 33 13.38 14.65 -4.45
N ARG A 34 12.93 15.73 -3.81
CA ARG A 34 13.86 16.66 -3.15
C ARG A 34 14.13 16.22 -1.75
N VAL A 35 15.40 16.14 -1.38
CA VAL A 35 15.85 15.68 -0.07
C VAL A 35 16.69 16.73 0.62
N ARG A 36 16.33 17.03 1.85
CA ARG A 36 17.20 17.82 2.73
C ARG A 36 18.12 16.86 3.46
N CYS A 37 19.41 16.96 3.14
CA CYS A 37 20.45 16.03 3.64
C CYS A 37 21.03 16.53 4.97
N VAL A 38 21.05 15.69 5.99
CA VAL A 38 21.59 16.00 7.32
C VAL A 38 23.10 16.26 7.22
N GLY A 39 23.55 17.34 7.86
CA GLY A 39 24.96 17.74 7.86
C GLY A 39 25.40 18.51 6.61
N TYR A 40 24.57 18.56 5.55
CA TYR A 40 24.86 19.33 4.32
C TYR A 40 23.90 20.49 4.11
N HIS A 41 22.65 20.36 4.53
CA HIS A 41 21.65 21.40 4.44
C HIS A 41 21.22 21.86 5.84
N THR A 42 20.96 23.19 5.98
CA THR A 42 20.35 23.73 7.21
C THR A 42 18.87 23.44 7.27
N ASP A 43 18.29 23.43 8.49
CA ASP A 43 16.85 23.39 8.71
C ASP A 43 16.16 24.74 8.44
N ASP A 44 16.93 25.81 8.27
CA ASP A 44 16.44 27.14 7.94
C ASP A 44 16.01 27.21 6.47
N LYS A 45 14.72 27.23 6.22
CA LYS A 45 14.13 27.35 4.88
C LYS A 45 14.26 28.73 4.25
N VAL A 46 14.66 29.76 5.02
CA VAL A 46 14.96 31.08 4.46
C VAL A 46 16.29 31.03 3.72
N ASN A 47 17.28 30.32 4.28
CA ASN A 47 18.59 30.15 3.66
C ASN A 47 18.59 29.12 2.54
N ILE A 48 17.93 27.99 2.75
CA ILE A 48 17.80 26.93 1.72
C ILE A 48 16.31 26.53 1.64
N PRO A 49 15.53 27.18 0.76
CA PRO A 49 14.13 26.79 0.52
C PRO A 49 14.05 25.36 -0.05
N THR A 50 12.93 24.68 0.22
CA THR A 50 12.66 23.35 -0.36
C THR A 50 12.82 23.32 -1.88
N ALA A 51 12.43 24.42 -2.55
CA ALA A 51 12.54 24.54 -4.02
C ALA A 51 13.99 24.56 -4.55
N ASP A 52 14.96 24.86 -3.70
CA ASP A 52 16.38 24.94 -4.06
C ASP A 52 17.14 23.64 -3.75
N LEU A 53 16.50 22.69 -3.07
CA LEU A 53 17.10 21.38 -2.81
C LEU A 53 17.32 20.61 -4.13
N PRO A 54 18.42 19.86 -4.26
CA PRO A 54 18.67 19.06 -5.45
C PRO A 54 17.65 17.91 -5.55
N TRP A 55 17.33 17.54 -6.80
CA TRP A 55 16.52 16.37 -7.09
C TRP A 55 17.34 15.09 -6.93
N ALA A 56 16.95 14.25 -5.99
CA ALA A 56 17.54 12.95 -5.78
C ALA A 56 16.92 11.89 -6.69
N HIS A 57 17.75 11.10 -7.35
CA HIS A 57 17.30 9.89 -8.01
C HIS A 57 16.98 8.82 -6.97
N VAL A 58 15.95 8.01 -7.22
CA VAL A 58 15.61 6.87 -6.38
C VAL A 58 16.14 5.60 -7.03
N MET A 59 16.97 4.85 -6.31
CA MET A 59 17.47 3.56 -6.78
C MET A 59 16.39 2.50 -6.60
N HIS A 60 16.06 1.81 -7.67
CA HIS A 60 15.13 0.68 -7.66
C HIS A 60 15.88 -0.65 -7.47
N PRO A 61 15.24 -1.68 -6.92
CA PRO A 61 15.84 -3.00 -6.83
C PRO A 61 16.07 -3.58 -8.23
N VAL A 62 17.04 -4.47 -8.36
CA VAL A 62 17.39 -5.12 -9.65
C VAL A 62 16.25 -5.97 -10.24
N THR A 63 15.23 -6.26 -9.47
CA THR A 63 14.01 -6.94 -9.92
C THR A 63 13.00 -5.98 -10.56
N ASP A 64 13.27 -4.67 -10.52
CA ASP A 64 12.45 -3.62 -11.14
C ASP A 64 13.22 -3.06 -12.35
N PRO A 65 12.72 -3.18 -13.59
CA PRO A 65 13.44 -2.75 -14.78
C PRO A 65 13.60 -1.23 -14.87
N SER A 66 12.78 -0.43 -14.20
CA SER A 66 12.77 1.05 -14.25
C SER A 66 12.89 1.61 -15.67
N MET A 67 12.23 0.98 -16.64
CA MET A 67 12.32 1.30 -18.05
C MET A 67 10.96 1.19 -18.75
N ASN A 68 10.63 2.15 -19.60
CA ASN A 68 9.40 2.20 -20.39
C ASN A 68 8.11 2.08 -19.54
N GLY A 69 8.14 2.55 -18.31
CA GLY A 69 7.01 2.47 -17.37
C GLY A 69 6.77 1.08 -16.78
N MET A 70 7.65 0.11 -17.03
CA MET A 70 7.60 -1.19 -16.38
C MET A 70 8.22 -1.11 -14.99
N GLY A 71 7.65 -1.86 -14.04
CA GLY A 71 8.10 -1.92 -12.66
C GLY A 71 7.26 -1.03 -11.71
N ASN A 72 7.82 -0.75 -10.54
CA ASN A 72 7.16 0.01 -9.47
C ASN A 72 7.56 1.49 -9.52
N THR A 73 7.01 2.26 -10.45
CA THR A 73 7.29 3.69 -10.61
C THR A 73 6.02 4.52 -10.56
N PRO A 74 6.06 5.72 -9.98
CA PRO A 74 7.16 6.36 -9.24
C PRO A 74 7.42 5.72 -7.87
N SER A 75 8.43 6.24 -7.13
CA SER A 75 8.68 5.80 -5.76
C SER A 75 7.49 6.11 -4.84
N PHE A 76 7.33 5.32 -3.79
CA PHE A 76 6.23 5.45 -2.82
C PHE A 76 6.54 6.39 -1.65
N MET A 77 7.68 7.08 -1.68
CA MET A 77 8.06 8.02 -0.63
C MET A 77 7.10 9.21 -0.60
N VAL A 78 6.70 9.57 0.61
CA VAL A 78 5.93 10.80 0.90
C VAL A 78 6.85 11.84 1.52
N GLU A 79 6.40 13.08 1.56
CA GLU A 79 7.08 14.15 2.27
C GLU A 79 7.17 13.78 3.77
N GLY A 80 8.31 14.07 4.40
CA GLY A 80 8.59 13.63 5.78
C GLY A 80 9.33 12.28 5.88
N THR A 81 9.38 11.49 4.80
CA THR A 81 10.07 10.20 4.80
C THR A 81 11.57 10.38 5.03
N TRP A 82 12.12 9.66 6.04
CA TRP A 82 13.55 9.55 6.26
C TRP A 82 14.19 8.60 5.27
N VAL A 83 15.32 9.01 4.70
CA VAL A 83 16.02 8.25 3.67
C VAL A 83 17.51 8.18 3.95
N VAL A 84 18.15 7.16 3.36
CA VAL A 84 19.61 7.03 3.28
C VAL A 84 20.03 6.97 1.83
N GLY A 85 21.17 7.58 1.50
CA GLY A 85 21.67 7.66 0.14
C GLY A 85 23.12 8.09 0.06
N PHE A 86 23.56 8.43 -1.14
CA PHE A 86 24.91 8.91 -1.42
C PHE A 86 24.90 9.96 -2.53
N PHE A 87 25.95 10.74 -2.65
CA PHE A 87 26.16 11.67 -3.75
C PHE A 87 27.04 11.05 -4.83
N MET A 88 26.57 11.04 -6.08
CA MET A 88 27.35 10.54 -7.22
C MET A 88 28.52 11.45 -7.59
N ASP A 89 28.39 12.74 -7.30
CA ASP A 89 29.34 13.81 -7.61
C ASP A 89 30.26 14.18 -6.42
N ALA A 90 30.28 13.37 -5.39
CA ALA A 90 31.14 13.46 -4.21
C ALA A 90 31.38 14.88 -3.65
N GLU A 91 32.11 15.74 -4.37
CA GLU A 91 32.49 17.10 -3.92
C GLU A 91 31.34 18.10 -3.99
N ASP A 92 30.63 18.15 -5.12
CA ASP A 92 29.60 19.17 -5.39
C ASP A 92 28.27 18.88 -4.67
N LYS A 93 27.99 17.62 -4.35
CA LYS A 93 26.80 17.15 -3.61
C LYS A 93 25.48 17.60 -4.24
N GLN A 94 25.44 17.70 -5.58
CA GLN A 94 24.26 18.10 -6.34
C GLN A 94 23.53 16.93 -7.01
N GLN A 95 24.10 15.72 -6.95
CA GLN A 95 23.53 14.52 -7.54
C GLN A 95 23.27 13.43 -6.48
N PRO A 96 22.32 13.65 -5.58
CA PRO A 96 21.96 12.66 -4.57
C PRO A 96 21.22 11.47 -5.19
N VAL A 97 21.52 10.28 -4.64
CA VAL A 97 20.79 9.03 -4.96
C VAL A 97 20.31 8.42 -3.67
N ILE A 98 19.03 8.09 -3.59
CA ILE A 98 18.42 7.41 -2.45
C ILE A 98 18.48 5.90 -2.71
N ILE A 99 18.92 5.15 -1.71
CA ILE A 99 18.99 3.68 -1.74
C ILE A 99 17.93 3.01 -0.87
N GLY A 100 17.36 3.74 0.08
CA GLY A 100 16.31 3.20 0.93
C GLY A 100 15.70 4.21 1.87
N THR A 101 14.60 3.80 2.49
CA THR A 101 13.89 4.53 3.55
C THR A 101 14.27 4.00 4.92
N LEU A 102 14.16 4.84 5.92
CA LEU A 102 14.47 4.50 7.32
C LEU A 102 13.20 4.70 8.15
N PRO A 103 12.51 3.61 8.54
CA PRO A 103 11.38 3.72 9.45
C PRO A 103 11.85 4.10 10.85
N GLY A 104 11.03 4.85 11.57
CA GLY A 104 11.27 5.28 12.92
C GLY A 104 10.03 5.21 13.80
N VAL A 105 10.04 6.03 14.84
CA VAL A 105 8.89 6.31 15.71
C VAL A 105 8.79 7.82 15.81
N PRO A 106 7.91 8.46 15.03
CA PRO A 106 7.74 9.90 15.08
C PRO A 106 7.06 10.31 16.40
N ASP A 107 7.60 11.31 17.06
CA ASP A 107 7.12 11.82 18.37
C ASP A 107 6.55 13.24 18.30
N GLU A 108 6.77 13.95 17.20
CA GLU A 108 6.31 15.31 17.01
C GLU A 108 5.55 15.49 15.70
N LYS A 109 4.60 16.43 15.70
CA LYS A 109 3.92 16.89 14.49
C LYS A 109 4.90 17.60 13.56
N PRO A 110 4.67 17.57 12.23
CA PRO A 110 5.57 18.22 11.28
C PRO A 110 5.57 19.74 11.49
N ASN A 111 6.77 20.31 11.52
CA ASN A 111 6.95 21.77 11.57
C ASN A 111 7.16 22.30 10.14
N THR A 112 6.10 22.79 9.52
CA THR A 112 6.12 23.26 8.12
C THR A 112 7.04 24.46 7.88
N SER A 113 7.44 25.18 8.93
CA SER A 113 8.35 26.32 8.83
C SER A 113 9.84 25.94 8.83
N LYS A 114 10.15 24.70 9.22
CA LYS A 114 11.51 24.18 9.30
C LYS A 114 11.76 23.10 8.24
N GLY A 115 13.01 23.01 7.79
CA GLY A 115 13.51 21.89 7.02
C GLY A 115 13.53 20.58 7.83
N PHE A 116 13.76 19.47 7.16
CA PHE A 116 13.67 18.11 7.72
C PHE A 116 12.28 17.74 8.23
N ASN A 117 11.26 18.36 7.69
CA ASN A 117 9.86 18.11 7.96
C ASN A 117 9.08 18.06 6.65
N ASP A 118 7.89 17.51 6.70
CA ASP A 118 6.94 17.62 5.61
C ASP A 118 6.46 19.09 5.47
N PRO A 119 6.73 19.76 4.34
CA PRO A 119 6.27 21.14 4.14
C PRO A 119 4.76 21.29 4.02
N THR A 120 4.04 20.20 3.72
CA THR A 120 2.58 20.18 3.61
C THR A 120 1.90 20.05 4.97
N GLY A 121 2.63 19.59 5.98
CA GLY A 121 2.12 19.34 7.32
C GLY A 121 1.24 18.09 7.45
N THR A 122 1.30 17.19 6.48
CA THR A 122 0.49 15.98 6.45
C THR A 122 1.13 14.82 7.22
N TYR A 123 2.46 14.68 7.14
CA TYR A 123 3.21 13.56 7.71
C TYR A 123 4.31 14.01 8.69
N PRO A 124 4.45 13.31 9.84
CA PRO A 124 3.63 12.18 10.30
C PRO A 124 2.21 12.63 10.67
N LYS A 125 1.22 11.75 10.45
CA LYS A 125 -0.15 11.98 10.86
C LYS A 125 -0.24 12.03 12.40
N SER A 126 -1.06 12.95 12.94
CA SER A 126 -1.19 13.15 14.40
C SER A 126 -1.68 11.90 15.14
N ASP A 127 -2.46 11.07 14.47
CA ASP A 127 -3.06 9.86 15.07
C ASP A 127 -2.06 8.69 15.19
N PHE A 128 -0.88 8.83 14.57
CA PHE A 128 0.19 7.81 14.55
C PHE A 128 1.48 8.28 15.23
N LEU A 129 1.43 9.39 16.00
CA LEU A 129 2.56 9.81 16.81
C LEU A 129 2.83 8.78 17.91
N GLU A 130 4.11 8.59 18.25
CA GLU A 130 4.61 7.60 19.22
C GLU A 130 4.41 6.14 18.76
N GLU A 131 3.93 5.93 17.54
CA GLU A 131 3.86 4.60 16.91
C GLU A 131 5.02 4.38 15.92
N SER A 132 5.37 3.11 15.72
CA SER A 132 6.34 2.73 14.68
C SER A 132 5.80 3.02 13.29
N ASP A 133 6.66 3.49 12.38
CA ASP A 133 6.35 3.63 10.95
C ASP A 133 6.08 2.29 10.22
N VAL A 134 6.37 1.16 10.86
CA VAL A 134 5.97 -0.15 10.33
C VAL A 134 4.46 -0.26 10.36
N ASN A 135 3.87 -0.70 9.24
CA ASN A 135 2.43 -0.79 9.09
C ASN A 135 1.74 -1.50 10.27
N ARG A 136 0.61 -0.97 10.73
CA ARG A 136 -0.14 -1.48 11.89
C ARG A 136 -0.56 -2.93 11.71
N LEU A 137 -1.10 -3.28 10.52
CA LEU A 137 -1.49 -4.66 10.22
C LEU A 137 -0.28 -5.61 10.21
N ALA A 138 0.87 -5.15 9.74
CA ALA A 138 2.11 -5.94 9.79
C ALA A 138 2.62 -6.15 11.22
N ARG A 139 2.26 -5.26 12.17
CA ARG A 139 2.60 -5.37 13.59
C ARG A 139 1.60 -6.19 14.42
N GLY A 140 0.53 -6.70 13.79
CA GLY A 140 -0.52 -7.45 14.49
C GLY A 140 -1.56 -6.55 15.18
N VAL A 141 -1.65 -5.26 14.83
CA VAL A 141 -2.62 -4.32 15.40
C VAL A 141 -3.88 -4.35 14.57
N SER A 142 -5.01 -4.68 15.18
CA SER A 142 -6.34 -4.68 14.56
C SER A 142 -7.13 -3.40 14.81
N GLU A 143 -6.95 -2.79 15.98
CA GLU A 143 -7.68 -1.59 16.41
C GLU A 143 -7.44 -0.41 15.47
N ASP A 144 -8.48 0.33 15.14
CA ASP A 144 -8.47 1.47 14.21
C ASP A 144 -7.84 1.15 12.85
N THR A 145 -8.07 -0.08 12.35
CA THR A 145 -7.62 -0.54 11.04
C THR A 145 -8.79 -1.01 10.18
N ILE A 146 -8.49 -1.52 8.98
CA ILE A 146 -9.51 -2.16 8.13
C ILE A 146 -10.14 -3.39 8.78
N VAL A 147 -9.50 -4.01 9.76
CA VAL A 147 -10.06 -5.15 10.51
C VAL A 147 -11.30 -4.72 11.27
N ASP A 148 -11.22 -3.61 12.00
CA ASP A 148 -12.38 -3.03 12.69
C ASP A 148 -13.45 -2.58 11.71
N THR A 149 -13.06 -1.96 10.60
CA THR A 149 -14.00 -1.55 9.55
C THR A 149 -14.75 -2.74 8.97
N LYS A 150 -14.06 -3.84 8.67
CA LYS A 150 -14.69 -5.08 8.19
C LYS A 150 -15.65 -5.65 9.22
N ASN A 151 -15.22 -5.75 10.47
CA ASN A 151 -16.08 -6.29 11.56
C ASN A 151 -17.31 -5.41 11.81
N ALA A 152 -17.18 -4.09 11.72
CA ALA A 152 -18.30 -3.16 11.89
C ALA A 152 -19.30 -3.17 10.72
N THR A 153 -18.91 -3.70 9.56
CA THR A 153 -19.75 -3.74 8.34
C THR A 153 -20.17 -5.16 7.96
N LEU A 154 -20.01 -6.14 8.85
CA LEU A 154 -20.45 -7.52 8.63
C LEU A 154 -21.97 -7.56 8.40
N MET A 155 -22.38 -8.38 7.45
CA MET A 155 -23.80 -8.66 7.20
C MET A 155 -24.21 -9.84 8.06
N GLU A 156 -25.11 -9.59 9.03
CA GLU A 156 -25.59 -10.61 9.95
C GLU A 156 -27.09 -10.89 9.77
N ASN A 157 -27.51 -12.09 10.11
CA ASN A 157 -28.89 -12.53 10.13
C ASN A 157 -29.62 -12.33 8.77
N MET A 158 -28.87 -12.52 7.68
CA MET A 158 -29.41 -12.37 6.33
C MET A 158 -30.32 -13.53 6.00
N PRO A 159 -31.63 -13.31 5.74
CA PRO A 159 -32.55 -14.39 5.44
C PRO A 159 -32.21 -15.06 4.11
N ILE A 160 -32.15 -16.40 4.11
CA ILE A 160 -31.95 -17.17 2.89
C ILE A 160 -33.21 -17.99 2.54
N ALA A 161 -33.22 -18.55 1.33
CA ALA A 161 -34.42 -19.12 0.70
C ALA A 161 -35.01 -20.32 1.41
N ASP A 162 -34.23 -21.07 2.18
CA ASP A 162 -34.70 -22.23 2.95
C ASP A 162 -35.32 -21.87 4.29
N GLY A 163 -35.36 -20.56 4.63
CA GLY A 163 -35.90 -20.04 5.87
C GLY A 163 -34.89 -19.97 7.01
N SER A 164 -33.63 -20.32 6.76
CA SER A 164 -32.53 -20.10 7.72
C SER A 164 -31.90 -18.70 7.52
N GLU A 165 -30.94 -18.37 8.37
CA GLU A 165 -30.17 -17.12 8.30
C GLU A 165 -28.74 -17.41 7.92
N TRP A 166 -28.11 -16.47 7.23
CA TRP A 166 -26.70 -16.49 6.84
C TRP A 166 -25.97 -15.29 7.42
N ASN A 167 -24.76 -15.52 7.89
CA ASN A 167 -23.86 -14.48 8.36
C ASN A 167 -22.65 -14.40 7.45
N GLU A 168 -22.21 -13.17 7.15
CA GLU A 168 -20.94 -12.94 6.47
C GLU A 168 -19.80 -13.52 7.32
N PRO A 169 -18.85 -14.26 6.73
CA PRO A 169 -17.70 -14.74 7.47
C PRO A 169 -16.89 -13.59 8.06
N GLU A 170 -16.53 -13.70 9.33
CA GLU A 170 -15.60 -12.77 9.96
C GLU A 170 -14.21 -12.86 9.30
N THR A 171 -13.43 -11.78 9.41
CA THR A 171 -12.04 -11.82 8.96
C THR A 171 -11.24 -12.81 9.81
N THR A 172 -10.35 -13.56 9.14
CA THR A 172 -9.42 -14.48 9.81
C THR A 172 -8.09 -13.81 10.18
N TYR A 173 -8.08 -12.47 10.25
CA TYR A 173 -6.90 -11.72 10.63
C TYR A 173 -6.39 -12.14 12.01
N GLY A 174 -5.13 -12.52 12.07
CA GLY A 174 -4.45 -12.95 13.29
C GLY A 174 -2.93 -12.80 13.14
N ALA A 175 -2.51 -11.72 12.50
CA ALA A 175 -1.12 -11.49 12.12
C ALA A 175 -0.18 -11.42 13.32
N GLU A 176 0.96 -12.10 13.20
CA GLU A 176 2.09 -12.03 14.12
C GLU A 176 3.28 -11.35 13.43
N TYR A 177 3.80 -10.30 14.05
CA TYR A 177 5.04 -9.67 13.58
C TYR A 177 6.22 -10.68 13.64
N PRO A 178 7.07 -10.77 12.62
CA PRO A 178 7.13 -9.98 11.37
C PRO A 178 6.58 -10.73 10.14
N LYS A 179 5.56 -11.55 10.27
CA LYS A 179 5.12 -12.50 9.25
C LYS A 179 4.10 -11.94 8.26
N ASN A 180 3.44 -10.82 8.57
CA ASN A 180 2.48 -10.19 7.66
C ASN A 180 3.18 -9.13 6.80
N HIS A 181 3.19 -9.33 5.49
CA HIS A 181 3.75 -8.42 4.50
C HIS A 181 2.66 -7.54 3.92
N VAL A 182 2.67 -6.25 4.28
CA VAL A 182 1.62 -5.30 3.94
C VAL A 182 2.15 -4.24 2.99
N PHE A 183 1.41 -4.02 1.91
CA PHE A 183 1.50 -2.85 1.07
C PHE A 183 0.25 -2.01 1.30
N GLU A 184 0.42 -0.76 1.71
CA GLU A 184 -0.67 0.19 1.90
C GLU A 184 -0.41 1.48 1.13
N SER A 185 -1.41 1.95 0.38
CA SER A 185 -1.35 3.22 -0.32
C SER A 185 -1.82 4.37 0.57
N GLU A 186 -1.45 5.61 0.24
CA GLU A 186 -1.87 6.82 0.99
C GLU A 186 -3.39 6.95 1.14
N SER A 187 -4.16 6.39 0.23
CA SER A 187 -5.62 6.43 0.27
C SER A 187 -6.26 5.26 1.02
N GLY A 188 -5.46 4.31 1.54
CA GLY A 188 -5.95 3.16 2.28
C GLY A 188 -6.36 1.96 1.41
N HIS A 189 -5.76 1.79 0.22
CA HIS A 189 -5.81 0.52 -0.50
C HIS A 189 -4.74 -0.40 0.05
N ILE A 190 -5.07 -1.67 0.31
CA ILE A 190 -4.17 -2.60 1.00
C ILE A 190 -4.02 -3.90 0.21
N VAL A 191 -2.80 -4.42 0.22
CA VAL A 191 -2.47 -5.79 -0.21
C VAL A 191 -1.66 -6.45 0.91
N GLU A 192 -2.10 -7.62 1.35
CA GLU A 192 -1.44 -8.38 2.41
C GLU A 192 -1.13 -9.80 1.97
N TYR A 193 0.06 -10.26 2.35
CA TYR A 193 0.46 -11.66 2.34
C TYR A 193 0.89 -12.01 3.76
N ASP A 194 0.03 -12.70 4.51
CA ASP A 194 0.26 -13.09 5.88
C ASP A 194 0.71 -14.55 5.95
N ASP A 195 1.92 -14.77 6.42
CA ASP A 195 2.52 -16.09 6.61
C ASP A 195 2.42 -16.56 8.08
N THR A 196 1.59 -15.93 8.90
CA THR A 196 1.38 -16.32 10.30
C THR A 196 0.84 -17.75 10.39
N SER A 197 1.49 -18.57 11.20
CA SER A 197 1.12 -19.97 11.35
C SER A 197 -0.30 -20.15 11.90
N GLY A 198 -1.15 -20.83 11.13
CA GLY A 198 -2.56 -21.05 11.50
C GLY A 198 -3.49 -19.87 11.16
N ALA A 199 -2.94 -18.72 10.75
CA ALA A 199 -3.70 -17.55 10.33
C ALA A 199 -3.20 -16.98 8.99
N SER A 200 -2.51 -17.80 8.19
CA SER A 200 -2.00 -17.35 6.89
C SER A 200 -3.14 -16.86 5.99
N ARG A 201 -2.89 -15.77 5.24
CA ARG A 201 -3.96 -15.08 4.52
C ARG A 201 -3.43 -14.32 3.31
N VAL A 202 -4.21 -14.32 2.24
CA VAL A 202 -4.03 -13.40 1.11
C VAL A 202 -5.20 -12.43 1.09
N HIS A 203 -4.93 -11.13 1.10
CA HIS A 203 -5.96 -10.12 1.21
C HIS A 203 -5.69 -8.91 0.30
N HIS A 204 -6.71 -8.50 -0.46
CA HIS A 204 -6.71 -7.28 -1.25
C HIS A 204 -7.92 -6.44 -0.88
N TYR A 205 -7.70 -5.22 -0.44
CA TYR A 205 -8.75 -4.35 0.08
C TYR A 205 -8.76 -2.99 -0.63
N HIS A 206 -9.94 -2.59 -1.06
CA HIS A 206 -10.22 -1.24 -1.55
C HIS A 206 -10.80 -0.39 -0.41
N LYS A 207 -10.36 0.86 -0.27
CA LYS A 207 -10.77 1.80 0.81
C LYS A 207 -12.28 1.98 0.99
N ALA A 208 -13.09 1.63 -0.01
CA ALA A 208 -14.56 1.69 0.07
C ALA A 208 -15.19 0.42 0.65
N GLY A 209 -14.41 -0.55 1.13
CA GLY A 209 -14.89 -1.77 1.75
C GLY A 209 -14.98 -2.99 0.81
N THR A 210 -14.77 -2.83 -0.49
CA THR A 210 -14.67 -3.97 -1.42
C THR A 210 -13.36 -4.72 -1.18
N PHE A 211 -13.42 -6.05 -1.02
CA PHE A 211 -12.20 -6.84 -0.78
C PHE A 211 -12.29 -8.26 -1.34
N HIS A 212 -11.12 -8.88 -1.42
CA HIS A 212 -10.89 -10.28 -1.71
C HIS A 212 -10.00 -10.86 -0.62
N GLU A 213 -10.45 -11.91 0.07
CA GLU A 213 -9.69 -12.59 1.12
C GLU A 213 -9.69 -14.09 0.91
N ILE A 214 -8.52 -14.71 1.09
CA ILE A 214 -8.37 -16.18 1.14
C ILE A 214 -7.72 -16.51 2.48
N ASP A 215 -8.37 -17.35 3.27
CA ASP A 215 -7.92 -17.74 4.60
C ASP A 215 -6.92 -18.92 4.59
N SER A 216 -6.46 -19.32 5.77
CA SER A 216 -5.44 -20.37 5.98
C SER A 216 -5.89 -21.77 5.58
N VAL A 217 -7.17 -22.01 5.38
CA VAL A 217 -7.74 -23.29 4.94
C VAL A 217 -8.24 -23.25 3.50
N GLY A 218 -8.09 -22.10 2.82
CA GLY A 218 -8.44 -21.91 1.42
C GLY A 218 -9.86 -21.42 1.18
N ASN A 219 -10.61 -21.02 2.24
CA ASN A 219 -11.90 -20.38 2.03
C ASN A 219 -11.68 -18.99 1.42
N LYS A 220 -12.53 -18.63 0.47
CA LYS A 220 -12.46 -17.36 -0.25
C LYS A 220 -13.70 -16.52 0.00
N VAL A 221 -13.49 -15.25 0.32
CA VAL A 221 -14.52 -14.23 0.42
C VAL A 221 -14.25 -13.14 -0.63
N ASP A 222 -15.24 -12.85 -1.47
CA ASP A 222 -15.27 -11.67 -2.34
C ASP A 222 -16.44 -10.80 -1.89
N LYS A 223 -16.16 -9.63 -1.32
CA LYS A 223 -17.17 -8.63 -0.96
C LYS A 223 -17.10 -7.45 -1.90
N VAL A 224 -18.25 -7.06 -2.44
CA VAL A 224 -18.38 -5.91 -3.35
C VAL A 224 -19.39 -4.92 -2.78
N GLU A 225 -18.90 -3.77 -2.32
CA GLU A 225 -19.74 -2.68 -1.79
C GLU A 225 -20.46 -1.86 -2.87
N GLY A 226 -19.99 -1.93 -4.10
CA GLY A 226 -20.58 -1.26 -5.25
C GLY A 226 -21.28 -2.22 -6.21
N ILE A 227 -21.34 -1.85 -7.47
CA ILE A 227 -21.91 -2.70 -8.53
C ILE A 227 -20.85 -3.70 -9.00
N ASN A 228 -21.16 -4.98 -9.00
CA ASN A 228 -20.31 -6.02 -9.58
C ASN A 228 -20.65 -6.22 -11.06
N TYR A 229 -19.63 -6.10 -11.94
CA TYR A 229 -19.75 -6.42 -13.36
C TYR A 229 -18.88 -7.63 -13.68
N GLU A 230 -19.51 -8.75 -14.02
CA GLU A 230 -18.79 -9.92 -14.52
C GLU A 230 -19.02 -10.06 -16.04
N ILE A 231 -17.97 -9.85 -16.85
CA ILE A 231 -18.04 -9.85 -18.31
C ILE A 231 -17.29 -11.05 -18.87
N LYS A 232 -18.02 -12.02 -19.41
CA LYS A 232 -17.48 -13.22 -20.08
C LYS A 232 -17.68 -13.10 -21.59
N LYS A 233 -16.59 -12.89 -22.36
CA LYS A 233 -16.65 -12.75 -23.83
C LYS A 233 -16.55 -14.09 -24.58
N ALA A 234 -16.26 -15.18 -23.88
CA ALA A 234 -16.14 -16.53 -24.43
C ALA A 234 -16.95 -17.49 -23.57
N ASN A 235 -17.04 -18.77 -24.01
CA ASN A 235 -17.67 -19.80 -23.22
C ASN A 235 -16.98 -19.92 -21.85
N SER A 236 -17.76 -19.99 -20.79
CA SER A 236 -17.29 -20.24 -19.44
C SER A 236 -17.79 -21.58 -18.95
N TRP A 237 -16.93 -22.29 -18.22
CA TRP A 237 -17.25 -23.54 -17.57
C TRP A 237 -17.21 -23.32 -16.07
N GLU A 238 -18.26 -23.73 -15.36
CA GLU A 238 -18.34 -23.68 -13.90
C GLU A 238 -18.66 -25.06 -13.39
N LEU A 239 -17.78 -25.63 -12.56
CA LEU A 239 -18.01 -26.90 -11.88
C LEU A 239 -18.35 -26.59 -10.42
N LEU A 240 -19.58 -26.84 -10.03
CA LEU A 240 -20.06 -26.70 -8.65
C LEU A 240 -20.16 -28.10 -8.04
N GLU A 241 -19.29 -28.45 -7.10
CA GLU A 241 -19.29 -29.74 -6.40
C GLU A 241 -20.15 -29.72 -5.14
N CYS A 242 -20.64 -28.56 -4.73
CA CYS A 242 -21.46 -28.38 -3.53
C CYS A 242 -22.66 -27.46 -3.80
N TYR A 243 -23.51 -27.28 -2.79
CA TYR A 243 -24.69 -26.43 -2.89
C TYR A 243 -24.29 -24.96 -2.96
N THR A 244 -24.80 -24.24 -3.99
CA THR A 244 -24.66 -22.79 -4.08
C THR A 244 -25.99 -22.17 -3.64
N VAL A 245 -25.93 -21.30 -2.65
CA VAL A 245 -27.07 -20.46 -2.26
C VAL A 245 -26.86 -19.09 -2.90
N ILE A 246 -27.77 -18.69 -3.78
CA ILE A 246 -27.77 -17.36 -4.41
C ILE A 246 -28.99 -16.61 -3.87
N SER A 247 -28.75 -15.53 -3.16
CA SER A 247 -29.78 -14.55 -2.80
C SER A 247 -29.50 -13.22 -3.48
N SER A 248 -30.50 -12.60 -4.06
CA SER A 248 -30.41 -11.25 -4.61
C SER A 248 -31.58 -10.41 -4.08
N TYR A 249 -31.30 -9.13 -3.82
CA TYR A 249 -32.32 -8.16 -3.42
C TYR A 249 -32.69 -7.28 -4.62
N ASP A 250 -33.94 -6.88 -4.70
CA ASP A 250 -34.36 -5.83 -5.63
C ASP A 250 -33.96 -4.43 -5.11
N PHE A 251 -34.12 -3.40 -5.95
CA PHE A 251 -33.82 -2.00 -5.57
C PHE A 251 -34.65 -1.47 -4.40
N SER A 252 -35.63 -2.22 -3.93
CA SER A 252 -36.52 -1.88 -2.81
C SER A 252 -36.14 -2.67 -1.54
N GLY A 253 -35.08 -3.48 -1.57
CA GLY A 253 -34.65 -4.30 -0.45
C GLY A 253 -35.48 -5.58 -0.23
N ASN A 254 -36.32 -5.98 -1.19
CA ASN A 254 -37.08 -7.22 -1.10
C ASN A 254 -36.30 -8.37 -1.76
N ILE A 255 -36.43 -9.57 -1.18
CA ILE A 255 -35.83 -10.79 -1.73
C ILE A 255 -36.49 -11.11 -3.10
N CYS A 256 -35.68 -11.15 -4.14
CA CYS A 256 -36.17 -11.57 -5.46
C CYS A 256 -36.27 -13.09 -5.55
N TRP A 257 -37.44 -13.64 -5.31
CA TRP A 257 -37.72 -15.11 -5.31
C TRP A 257 -37.50 -15.80 -6.66
N LYS A 258 -37.26 -15.05 -7.75
CA LYS A 258 -37.04 -15.62 -9.08
C LYS A 258 -35.65 -16.16 -9.35
N CYS A 259 -34.68 -15.96 -8.46
CA CYS A 259 -33.28 -16.31 -8.67
C CYS A 259 -32.78 -17.48 -7.84
N ILE A 260 -33.68 -18.29 -7.26
CA ILE A 260 -33.25 -19.46 -6.49
C ILE A 260 -33.14 -20.66 -7.43
N HIS A 261 -31.90 -21.01 -7.78
CA HIS A 261 -31.60 -22.26 -8.46
C HIS A 261 -30.79 -23.15 -7.49
N LEU A 262 -31.47 -24.17 -6.95
CA LEU A 262 -30.79 -25.30 -6.29
C LEU A 262 -30.25 -26.20 -7.41
N PHE A 263 -28.97 -26.12 -7.72
CA PHE A 263 -28.33 -27.04 -8.67
C PHE A 263 -27.80 -28.26 -7.94
N LYS A 264 -28.48 -29.37 -8.10
CA LYS A 264 -27.90 -30.69 -7.87
C LYS A 264 -27.17 -31.08 -9.14
N LYS A 265 -25.87 -31.30 -9.07
CA LYS A 265 -24.96 -31.81 -10.09
C LYS A 265 -25.60 -32.08 -11.46
N THR A 266 -25.51 -31.16 -12.39
CA THR A 266 -25.94 -31.39 -13.76
C THR A 266 -24.74 -31.13 -14.68
N TYR A 267 -24.26 -32.19 -15.32
CA TYR A 267 -23.33 -32.05 -16.43
C TYR A 267 -24.08 -31.41 -17.61
N ILE A 268 -23.71 -30.22 -18.03
CA ILE A 268 -24.17 -29.68 -19.29
C ILE A 268 -23.13 -30.03 -20.34
N SER A 269 -23.47 -30.98 -21.21
CA SER A 269 -22.71 -31.29 -22.41
C SER A 269 -22.89 -30.17 -23.43
N PRO A 270 -21.85 -29.74 -24.15
CA PRO A 270 -22.00 -28.78 -25.24
C PRO A 270 -22.67 -29.43 -26.45
N PHE A 271 -23.62 -28.75 -27.04
CA PHE A 271 -23.99 -28.92 -28.45
C PHE A 271 -23.42 -27.76 -29.24
#